data_26a233e4981dff95b6ac00930cbe705e
#
_entry.id   26a233e4981dff95b6ac00930cbe705e
#
_cell.length_a   1.000
_cell.length_b   1.000
_cell.length_c   1.000
_cell.angle_alpha   90.00
_cell.angle_beta   90.00
_cell.angle_gamma   90.00
#
_symmetry.space_group_name_H-M   'P 1'
#
loop_
_entity.id
_entity.type
_entity.pdbx_description
1 polymer ?
#
loop_
_entity_poly.entity_id
_entity_poly.type
_entity_poly.pdbx_seq_one_letter_code
_entity_poly.pdbx_strand_id
1 'polypeptide(L)'
;MILVATTMQNSDIVDGVDYIFKESERLGRPCVVNLSLGDGIGGHDGTNFMDIMLDRMVGPGKIITVAMGNSRDMPVYTELMSPSDTLRTFVGRSNTGLSYGLVDIWADEPGEPFSVCLDLYDRESDEILNTTGFFALDTMPKSSVFTSESVDGTLVYEAQMESELYVFNGRYRLFIQFNYPEGTKNEKIFLLHVATNNTPVRAWGNNGESLFTDLGKGYPYTVGTGDFTVGSPASAKNVIAVGAYATRICPVNVDGGTSYLAGNSLGELTSFSSVGPTLDNRMKPDITAPGLWVASSYNSFYLEGETGEGAKASQARYSTFNGHRYPWGYMSGTSMACPFVTGSIALWLQANPALSPDDIKDVFSRTAVQDKPLSYPNKQWGWGKIDVYKGLLDILGIPTSTENVFEEAPQEAVSVYASGTKGSFHVRWAEVPGSFSIHVYDASGRHLYGEKVDSPASVDYAVSLGNVQPGVYFIRIDTAEGTVERKIRL
;
A
#
# COMPACT_ATOMS: atom_id res chain seq x y z
N MET A 1 -7.95 15.09 -15.28
CA MET A 1 -7.46 14.91 -13.91
C MET A 1 -7.96 16.07 -13.08
N ILE A 2 -8.49 15.80 -11.89
CA ILE A 2 -8.95 16.80 -10.91
C ILE A 2 -8.03 16.67 -9.69
N LEU A 3 -7.52 17.78 -9.18
CA LEU A 3 -6.72 17.84 -7.96
C LEU A 3 -7.48 18.71 -6.95
N VAL A 4 -7.63 18.21 -5.73
CA VAL A 4 -8.28 18.91 -4.63
C VAL A 4 -7.28 19.06 -3.48
N ALA A 5 -7.09 20.27 -2.99
CA ALA A 5 -6.34 20.55 -1.77
C ALA A 5 -7.30 20.57 -0.58
N THR A 6 -6.92 19.95 0.52
CA THR A 6 -7.70 19.87 1.76
C THR A 6 -6.85 20.27 2.96
N THR A 7 -7.48 20.55 4.10
CA THR A 7 -6.79 20.77 5.38
C THR A 7 -6.36 19.46 6.05
N MET A 8 -6.59 18.32 5.42
CA MET A 8 -6.38 16.96 5.94
C MET A 8 -7.32 16.57 7.10
N GLN A 9 -8.34 17.35 7.37
CA GLN A 9 -9.42 16.93 8.26
C GLN A 9 -10.36 15.95 7.55
N ASN A 10 -10.91 14.99 8.28
CA ASN A 10 -11.77 13.94 7.71
C ASN A 10 -12.97 14.49 6.93
N SER A 11 -13.59 15.56 7.42
CA SER A 11 -14.69 16.26 6.73
C SER A 11 -14.26 16.82 5.37
N ASP A 12 -13.10 17.48 5.33
CA ASP A 12 -12.62 18.14 4.12
C ASP A 12 -12.18 17.11 3.05
N ILE A 13 -11.67 15.96 3.49
CA ILE A 13 -11.38 14.85 2.58
C ILE A 13 -12.66 14.31 1.97
N VAL A 14 -13.70 14.09 2.79
CA VAL A 14 -15.02 13.63 2.33
C VAL A 14 -15.63 14.63 1.34
N ASP A 15 -15.61 15.93 1.64
CA ASP A 15 -16.10 16.98 0.76
C ASP A 15 -15.30 17.05 -0.56
N GLY A 16 -13.99 16.83 -0.48
CA GLY A 16 -13.13 16.76 -1.66
C GLY A 16 -13.48 15.60 -2.59
N VAL A 17 -13.76 14.42 -2.04
CA VAL A 17 -14.21 13.24 -2.80
C VAL A 17 -15.58 13.47 -3.42
N ASP A 18 -16.53 14.02 -2.66
CA ASP A 18 -17.86 14.38 -3.14
C ASP A 18 -17.79 15.37 -4.32
N TYR A 19 -16.95 16.41 -4.18
CA TYR A 19 -16.70 17.36 -5.26
C TYR A 19 -16.19 16.66 -6.54
N ILE A 20 -15.20 15.75 -6.42
CA ILE A 20 -14.64 15.03 -7.57
C ILE A 20 -15.72 14.19 -8.25
N PHE A 21 -16.54 13.46 -7.50
CA PHE A 21 -17.60 12.63 -8.06
C PHE A 21 -18.72 13.47 -8.71
N LYS A 22 -19.12 14.59 -8.12
CA LYS A 22 -20.07 15.53 -8.73
C LYS A 22 -19.56 16.09 -10.06
N GLU A 23 -18.26 16.44 -10.13
CA GLU A 23 -17.67 16.88 -11.39
C GLU A 23 -17.60 15.77 -12.43
N SER A 24 -17.32 14.51 -12.02
CA SER A 24 -17.34 13.38 -12.94
C SER A 24 -18.74 13.13 -13.51
N GLU A 25 -19.77 13.23 -12.69
CA GLU A 25 -21.17 13.16 -13.12
C GLU A 25 -21.52 14.27 -14.10
N ARG A 26 -21.15 15.51 -13.79
CA ARG A 26 -21.35 16.66 -14.68
C ARG A 26 -20.69 16.48 -16.03
N LEU A 27 -19.55 15.78 -16.08
CA LEU A 27 -18.81 15.45 -17.29
C LEU A 27 -19.32 14.17 -17.98
N GLY A 28 -20.22 13.42 -17.37
CA GLY A 28 -20.73 12.15 -17.88
C GLY A 28 -19.63 11.08 -18.02
N ARG A 29 -18.65 11.04 -17.10
CA ARG A 29 -17.52 10.13 -17.15
C ARG A 29 -17.35 9.34 -15.86
N PRO A 30 -16.91 8.06 -15.93
CA PRO A 30 -16.50 7.34 -14.73
C PRO A 30 -15.28 7.99 -14.10
N CYS A 31 -15.09 7.75 -12.81
CA CYS A 31 -14.02 8.35 -12.05
C CYS A 31 -13.42 7.36 -11.05
N VAL A 32 -12.11 7.41 -10.88
CA VAL A 32 -11.42 6.79 -9.75
C VAL A 32 -10.67 7.86 -8.98
N VAL A 33 -10.89 7.88 -7.65
CA VAL A 33 -10.25 8.81 -6.72
C VAL A 33 -9.08 8.10 -6.04
N ASN A 34 -7.93 8.77 -5.95
CA ASN A 34 -6.76 8.29 -5.22
C ASN A 34 -6.66 9.01 -3.87
N LEU A 35 -6.63 8.23 -2.78
CA LEU A 35 -6.37 8.70 -1.44
C LEU A 35 -5.07 8.06 -0.90
N SER A 36 -3.93 8.71 -1.20
CA SER A 36 -2.63 8.31 -0.63
C SER A 36 -2.43 8.90 0.76
N LEU A 37 -3.40 8.73 1.63
CA LEU A 37 -3.50 9.25 2.98
C LEU A 37 -4.20 8.24 3.89
N GLY A 38 -4.15 8.47 5.18
CA GLY A 38 -4.79 7.68 6.22
C GLY A 38 -4.03 7.79 7.54
N ASP A 39 -4.67 7.34 8.60
CA ASP A 39 -4.07 7.26 9.93
C ASP A 39 -4.40 5.93 10.63
N GLY A 40 -3.74 5.68 11.75
CA GLY A 40 -3.94 4.51 12.58
C GLY A 40 -4.96 4.72 13.70
N ILE A 41 -5.77 5.80 13.65
CA ILE A 41 -6.74 6.15 14.67
C ILE A 41 -8.14 5.72 14.22
N GLY A 42 -8.89 5.09 15.12
CA GLY A 42 -10.28 4.69 14.87
C GLY A 42 -10.56 3.21 15.16
N GLY A 43 -11.78 2.79 14.87
CA GLY A 43 -12.29 1.46 15.22
C GLY A 43 -11.76 0.30 14.37
N HIS A 44 -11.01 0.55 13.32
CA HIS A 44 -10.41 -0.45 12.41
C HIS A 44 -11.39 -1.49 11.83
N ASP A 45 -12.69 -1.17 11.81
CA ASP A 45 -13.79 -2.02 11.37
C ASP A 45 -14.65 -1.39 10.27
N GLY A 46 -14.24 -0.23 9.76
CA GLY A 46 -14.99 0.53 8.75
C GLY A 46 -16.17 1.32 9.31
N THR A 47 -16.25 1.52 10.64
CA THR A 47 -17.28 2.31 11.28
C THR A 47 -16.86 3.74 11.59
N ASN A 48 -15.65 4.15 11.25
CA ASN A 48 -15.25 5.55 11.34
C ASN A 48 -16.11 6.43 10.43
N PHE A 49 -16.32 7.67 10.85
CA PHE A 49 -17.12 8.63 10.06
C PHE A 49 -16.66 8.71 8.60
N MET A 50 -15.36 8.88 8.37
CA MET A 50 -14.79 8.96 7.01
C MET A 50 -15.04 7.66 6.22
N ASP A 51 -14.84 6.50 6.83
CA ASP A 51 -15.06 5.20 6.19
C ASP A 51 -16.51 5.04 5.72
N ILE A 52 -17.47 5.37 6.62
CA ILE A 52 -18.90 5.31 6.31
C ILE A 52 -19.29 6.27 5.17
N MET A 53 -18.73 7.47 5.18
CA MET A 53 -19.06 8.46 4.16
C MET A 53 -18.50 8.08 2.80
N LEU A 54 -17.25 7.58 2.74
CA LEU A 54 -16.64 7.10 1.49
C LEU A 54 -17.37 5.88 0.94
N ASP A 55 -17.76 4.93 1.80
CA ASP A 55 -18.54 3.76 1.39
C ASP A 55 -19.88 4.10 0.73
N ARG A 56 -20.50 5.22 1.14
CA ARG A 56 -21.76 5.71 0.54
C ARG A 56 -21.58 6.39 -0.80
N MET A 57 -20.37 6.81 -1.15
CA MET A 57 -20.08 7.56 -2.37
C MET A 57 -19.67 6.67 -3.55
N VAL A 58 -19.16 5.46 -3.26
CA VAL A 58 -18.69 4.54 -4.31
C VAL A 58 -19.82 3.75 -4.93
N GLY A 59 -19.61 3.28 -6.15
CA GLY A 59 -20.58 2.50 -6.91
C GLY A 59 -20.13 2.31 -8.36
N PRO A 60 -21.03 1.90 -9.27
CA PRO A 60 -20.68 1.74 -10.68
C PRO A 60 -20.08 3.02 -11.27
N GLY A 61 -18.87 2.93 -11.82
CA GLY A 61 -18.12 4.05 -12.37
C GLY A 61 -17.56 5.04 -11.37
N LYS A 62 -17.71 4.79 -10.06
CA LYS A 62 -17.20 5.62 -8.97
C LYS A 62 -16.37 4.77 -8.02
N ILE A 63 -15.07 4.81 -8.16
CA ILE A 63 -14.14 3.99 -7.41
C ILE A 63 -13.24 4.87 -6.54
N ILE A 64 -12.90 4.39 -5.34
CA ILE A 64 -11.91 5.01 -4.46
C ILE A 64 -10.82 3.98 -4.18
N THR A 65 -9.56 4.36 -4.40
CA THR A 65 -8.39 3.60 -3.98
C THR A 65 -7.73 4.28 -2.79
N VAL A 66 -7.27 3.51 -1.83
CA VAL A 66 -6.71 4.01 -0.56
C VAL A 66 -5.39 3.31 -0.25
N ALA A 67 -4.41 4.07 0.24
CA ALA A 67 -3.17 3.50 0.78
C ALA A 67 -3.44 2.71 2.06
N MET A 68 -2.87 1.50 2.16
CA MET A 68 -3.11 0.58 3.29
C MET A 68 -2.54 1.07 4.63
N GLY A 69 -1.53 1.96 4.60
CA GLY A 69 -0.74 2.39 5.75
C GLY A 69 0.69 1.82 5.74
N ASN A 70 1.56 2.36 6.61
CA ASN A 70 2.98 2.05 6.62
C ASN A 70 3.48 1.69 8.03
N SER A 71 2.74 0.87 8.79
CA SER A 71 2.97 0.64 10.23
C SER A 71 3.27 -0.82 10.60
N ARG A 72 3.40 -1.74 9.62
CA ARG A 72 3.62 -3.17 9.92
C ARG A 72 4.90 -3.47 10.69
N ASP A 73 5.96 -2.72 10.46
CA ASP A 73 7.26 -2.89 11.13
C ASP A 73 7.37 -2.10 12.43
N MET A 74 6.26 -1.55 12.92
CA MET A 74 6.18 -0.78 14.16
C MET A 74 5.30 -1.48 15.20
N PRO A 75 5.65 -1.46 16.49
CA PRO A 75 4.84 -2.04 17.56
C PRO A 75 3.71 -1.06 17.98
N VAL A 76 2.78 -0.79 17.04
CA VAL A 76 1.68 0.18 17.21
C VAL A 76 0.36 -0.45 17.66
N TYR A 77 0.28 -1.77 17.77
CA TYR A 77 -0.93 -2.47 18.18
C TYR A 77 -0.68 -3.32 19.42
N THR A 78 -1.60 -3.32 20.36
CA THR A 78 -1.63 -4.23 21.50
C THR A 78 -3.06 -4.55 21.92
N GLU A 79 -3.27 -5.66 22.65
CA GLU A 79 -4.61 -6.11 23.04
C GLU A 79 -4.63 -6.77 24.41
N LEU A 80 -5.78 -6.68 25.07
CA LEU A 80 -6.16 -7.43 26.26
C LEU A 80 -7.32 -8.36 25.89
N MET A 81 -7.05 -9.65 25.78
CA MET A 81 -8.04 -10.67 25.38
C MET A 81 -8.72 -11.36 26.55
N SER A 82 -8.12 -11.33 27.73
CA SER A 82 -8.64 -12.00 28.93
C SER A 82 -9.17 -11.00 29.97
N PRO A 83 -10.44 -11.11 30.37
CA PRO A 83 -11.01 -10.21 31.38
C PRO A 83 -10.35 -10.32 32.79
N SER A 84 -9.63 -11.39 33.06
CA SER A 84 -8.97 -11.61 34.36
C SER A 84 -7.56 -11.04 34.44
N ASP A 85 -7.06 -10.45 33.36
CA ASP A 85 -5.71 -9.89 33.28
C ASP A 85 -5.74 -8.36 33.21
N THR A 86 -4.58 -7.76 33.22
CA THR A 86 -4.38 -6.32 33.01
C THR A 86 -3.28 -6.13 31.98
N LEU A 87 -3.60 -5.48 30.87
CA LEU A 87 -2.59 -5.01 29.92
C LEU A 87 -1.73 -3.94 30.59
N ARG A 88 -0.42 -4.06 30.49
CA ARG A 88 0.56 -3.06 30.94
C ARG A 88 1.55 -2.83 29.84
N THR A 89 1.65 -1.60 29.35
CA THR A 89 2.60 -1.26 28.28
C THR A 89 3.08 0.18 28.41
N PHE A 90 4.35 0.41 28.13
CA PHE A 90 4.89 1.77 28.04
C PHE A 90 4.59 2.37 26.67
N VAL A 91 4.25 3.65 26.64
CA VAL A 91 3.95 4.39 25.41
C VAL A 91 5.17 5.22 25.02
N GLY A 92 6.03 4.63 24.18
CA GLY A 92 7.24 5.27 23.66
C GLY A 92 7.02 6.03 22.36
N ARG A 93 7.99 6.86 21.99
CA ARG A 93 8.02 7.58 20.71
C ARG A 93 9.18 7.06 19.86
N SER A 94 8.93 6.77 18.57
CA SER A 94 10.01 6.39 17.64
C SER A 94 10.87 7.59 17.24
N ASN A 95 10.25 8.76 17.10
CA ASN A 95 10.91 10.02 16.80
C ASN A 95 10.95 10.91 18.05
N THR A 96 12.13 11.05 18.64
CA THR A 96 12.33 11.87 19.83
C THR A 96 12.20 13.38 19.59
N GLY A 97 12.03 13.83 18.35
CA GLY A 97 11.73 15.22 18.03
C GLY A 97 10.24 15.56 18.12
N LEU A 98 9.35 14.56 18.23
CA LEU A 98 7.93 14.81 18.42
C LEU A 98 7.63 15.14 19.87
N SER A 99 6.86 16.21 20.09
CA SER A 99 6.41 16.66 21.40
C SER A 99 5.05 16.06 21.81
N TYR A 100 4.47 15.20 21.00
CA TYR A 100 3.18 14.55 21.25
C TYR A 100 3.20 13.08 20.88
N GLY A 101 2.18 12.34 21.32
CA GLY A 101 1.87 10.96 20.95
C GLY A 101 0.37 10.74 21.03
N LEU A 102 -0.17 9.83 20.22
CA LEU A 102 -1.60 9.52 20.17
C LEU A 102 -1.82 8.02 20.41
N VAL A 103 -2.79 7.69 21.26
CA VAL A 103 -3.24 6.32 21.50
C VAL A 103 -4.77 6.29 21.45
N ASP A 104 -5.31 5.29 20.76
CA ASP A 104 -6.73 5.06 20.62
C ASP A 104 -7.09 3.66 21.15
N ILE A 105 -7.99 3.57 22.12
CA ILE A 105 -8.31 2.34 22.85
C ILE A 105 -9.80 2.05 22.69
N TRP A 106 -10.14 0.82 22.32
CA TRP A 106 -11.50 0.41 21.98
C TRP A 106 -11.88 -0.89 22.70
N ALA A 107 -13.10 -0.92 23.26
CA ALA A 107 -13.75 -2.17 23.62
C ALA A 107 -14.18 -2.94 22.35
N ASP A 108 -14.13 -4.27 22.36
CA ASP A 108 -14.60 -5.06 21.22
C ASP A 108 -16.14 -5.16 21.20
N GLU A 109 -16.78 -5.26 22.36
CA GLU A 109 -18.23 -5.45 22.44
C GLU A 109 -18.97 -4.13 22.70
N PRO A 110 -20.10 -3.86 22.00
CA PRO A 110 -20.90 -2.67 22.23
C PRO A 110 -21.44 -2.60 23.66
N GLY A 111 -21.42 -1.41 24.26
CA GLY A 111 -21.97 -1.14 25.59
C GLY A 111 -21.12 -1.62 26.76
N GLU A 112 -20.02 -2.33 26.52
CA GLU A 112 -19.14 -2.87 27.56
C GLU A 112 -17.98 -1.91 27.87
N PRO A 113 -17.95 -1.27 29.07
CA PRO A 113 -16.88 -0.37 29.45
C PRO A 113 -15.62 -1.13 29.88
N PHE A 114 -14.51 -0.43 29.83
CA PHE A 114 -13.22 -0.87 30.40
C PHE A 114 -12.65 0.20 31.32
N SER A 115 -11.60 -0.15 32.05
CA SER A 115 -10.92 0.76 32.98
C SER A 115 -9.49 1.00 32.54
N VAL A 116 -8.99 2.20 32.78
CA VAL A 116 -7.63 2.61 32.42
C VAL A 116 -6.96 3.27 33.62
N CYS A 117 -5.65 3.07 33.76
CA CYS A 117 -4.78 3.84 34.63
C CYS A 117 -3.58 4.32 33.80
N LEU A 118 -3.20 5.56 33.97
CA LEU A 118 -1.98 6.15 33.43
C LEU A 118 -1.01 6.51 34.54
N ASP A 119 0.21 6.06 34.40
CA ASP A 119 1.33 6.45 35.27
C ASP A 119 2.35 7.24 34.46
N LEU A 120 2.99 8.24 35.07
CA LEU A 120 4.24 8.79 34.58
C LEU A 120 5.41 8.05 35.23
N TYR A 121 6.20 7.38 34.42
CA TYR A 121 7.31 6.53 34.83
C TYR A 121 8.65 7.17 34.46
N ASP A 122 9.56 7.20 35.41
CA ASP A 122 10.94 7.65 35.23
C ASP A 122 11.83 6.43 34.96
N ARG A 123 12.49 6.41 33.81
CA ARG A 123 13.34 5.30 33.38
C ARG A 123 14.71 5.30 34.09
N GLU A 124 15.15 6.43 34.59
CA GLU A 124 16.44 6.55 35.27
C GLU A 124 16.35 6.02 36.70
N SER A 125 15.34 6.45 37.45
CA SER A 125 15.11 6.00 38.84
C SER A 125 14.37 4.67 38.93
N ASP A 126 13.74 4.19 37.84
CA ASP A 126 12.87 3.01 37.79
C ASP A 126 11.61 3.16 38.69
N GLU A 127 11.05 4.37 38.78
CA GLU A 127 9.95 4.71 39.66
C GLU A 127 8.76 5.31 38.96
N ILE A 128 7.56 5.11 39.51
CA ILE A 128 6.34 5.82 39.12
C ILE A 128 6.33 7.16 39.85
N LEU A 129 6.34 8.25 39.10
CA LEU A 129 6.36 9.62 39.65
C LEU A 129 4.95 10.10 39.99
N ASN A 130 3.95 9.72 39.21
CA ASN A 130 2.56 10.12 39.39
C ASN A 130 1.63 9.10 38.74
N THR A 131 0.37 9.02 39.23
CA THR A 131 -0.63 8.06 38.76
C THR A 131 -2.03 8.68 38.72
N THR A 132 -2.86 8.29 37.75
CA THR A 132 -4.29 8.61 37.75
C THR A 132 -5.07 7.71 38.72
N GLY A 133 -4.52 6.54 39.10
CA GLY A 133 -5.31 5.39 39.54
C GLY A 133 -6.22 4.87 38.46
N PHE A 134 -6.90 3.74 38.73
CA PHE A 134 -7.86 3.20 37.76
C PHE A 134 -9.17 4.00 37.76
N PHE A 135 -9.69 4.29 36.57
CA PHE A 135 -11.01 4.86 36.37
C PHE A 135 -11.74 4.08 35.25
N ALA A 136 -13.04 3.91 35.41
CA ALA A 136 -13.89 3.23 34.42
C ALA A 136 -14.48 4.26 33.44
N LEU A 137 -14.57 3.88 32.14
CA LEU A 137 -15.01 4.81 31.10
C LEU A 137 -16.48 5.23 31.20
N ASP A 138 -17.35 4.39 31.75
CA ASP A 138 -18.76 4.71 31.98
C ASP A 138 -19.00 5.78 33.07
N THR A 139 -18.03 5.96 33.94
CA THR A 139 -18.06 6.95 35.05
C THR A 139 -17.14 8.15 34.83
N MET A 140 -16.27 8.08 33.84
CA MET A 140 -15.31 9.13 33.52
C MET A 140 -16.01 10.34 32.86
N PRO A 141 -15.61 11.60 33.18
CA PRO A 141 -15.97 12.75 32.35
C PRO A 141 -15.57 12.54 30.88
N LYS A 142 -16.37 13.06 29.94
CA LYS A 142 -16.07 12.94 28.50
C LYS A 142 -14.67 13.45 28.10
N SER A 143 -14.14 14.39 28.87
CA SER A 143 -12.78 14.92 28.70
C SER A 143 -12.13 15.07 30.08
N SER A 144 -10.88 14.70 30.16
CA SER A 144 -10.07 14.77 31.39
C SER A 144 -8.60 15.00 31.02
N VAL A 145 -7.85 15.63 31.92
CA VAL A 145 -6.43 15.91 31.74
C VAL A 145 -5.66 15.40 32.94
N PHE A 146 -4.67 14.58 32.68
CA PHE A 146 -3.67 14.18 33.65
C PHE A 146 -2.38 14.98 33.42
N THR A 147 -1.90 15.67 34.46
CA THR A 147 -0.71 16.50 34.39
C THR A 147 0.28 16.04 35.48
N SER A 148 1.53 15.92 35.08
CA SER A 148 2.62 15.62 36.02
C SER A 148 3.82 16.51 35.70
N GLU A 149 4.38 17.12 36.76
CA GLU A 149 5.55 17.99 36.65
C GLU A 149 6.83 17.22 37.00
N SER A 150 7.96 17.67 36.45
CA SER A 150 9.28 17.23 36.94
C SER A 150 9.49 17.65 38.37
N VAL A 151 10.44 17.02 39.07
CA VAL A 151 10.74 17.28 40.50
C VAL A 151 11.09 18.75 40.78
N ASP A 152 11.63 19.44 39.78
CA ASP A 152 11.99 20.87 39.87
C ASP A 152 10.89 21.81 39.32
N GLY A 153 9.74 21.24 38.84
CA GLY A 153 8.62 21.99 38.29
C GLY A 153 8.88 22.65 36.92
N THR A 154 9.98 22.35 36.26
CA THR A 154 10.35 22.99 34.99
C THR A 154 9.78 22.30 33.78
N LEU A 155 9.45 21.01 33.86
CA LEU A 155 8.93 20.21 32.75
C LEU A 155 7.54 19.66 33.08
N VAL A 156 6.61 19.82 32.17
CA VAL A 156 5.22 19.35 32.30
C VAL A 156 4.97 18.24 31.30
N TYR A 157 4.54 17.08 31.80
CA TYR A 157 4.04 15.95 31.02
C TYR A 157 2.52 15.90 31.14
N GLU A 158 1.83 15.81 30.03
CA GLU A 158 0.38 15.89 30.02
C GLU A 158 -0.21 14.76 29.19
N ALA A 159 -1.35 14.20 29.64
CA ALA A 159 -2.19 13.31 28.84
C ALA A 159 -3.62 13.88 28.83
N GLN A 160 -4.06 14.27 27.65
CA GLN A 160 -5.45 14.68 27.41
C GLN A 160 -6.23 13.45 26.97
N MET A 161 -7.31 13.16 27.68
CA MET A 161 -8.12 11.95 27.51
C MET A 161 -9.54 12.32 27.14
N GLU A 162 -10.04 11.69 26.08
CA GLU A 162 -11.43 11.83 25.63
C GLU A 162 -12.10 10.47 25.58
N SER A 163 -13.17 10.27 26.37
CA SER A 163 -13.97 9.06 26.39
C SER A 163 -15.31 9.24 25.72
N GLU A 164 -15.74 8.25 24.96
CA GLU A 164 -17.04 8.24 24.33
C GLU A 164 -17.63 6.82 24.21
N LEU A 165 -18.97 6.75 24.20
CA LEU A 165 -19.69 5.62 23.61
C LEU A 165 -19.91 5.97 22.14
N TYR A 166 -19.11 5.36 21.24
CA TYR A 166 -19.06 5.79 19.85
C TYR A 166 -20.36 5.51 19.11
N VAL A 167 -20.93 6.56 18.53
CA VAL A 167 -22.32 6.56 18.02
C VAL A 167 -22.56 5.58 16.85
N PHE A 168 -21.53 5.24 16.06
CA PHE A 168 -21.70 4.42 14.87
C PHE A 168 -21.58 2.91 15.14
N ASN A 169 -20.94 2.49 16.24
CA ASN A 169 -20.78 1.08 16.57
C ASN A 169 -21.17 0.73 18.01
N GLY A 170 -21.49 1.71 18.85
CA GLY A 170 -21.90 1.50 20.25
C GLY A 170 -20.78 1.01 21.17
N ARG A 171 -19.52 1.05 20.76
CA ARG A 171 -18.38 0.62 21.56
C ARG A 171 -17.80 1.78 22.39
N TYR A 172 -17.33 1.46 23.58
CA TYR A 172 -16.54 2.42 24.35
C TYR A 172 -15.19 2.65 23.72
N ARG A 173 -14.81 3.94 23.65
CA ARG A 173 -13.54 4.43 23.14
C ARG A 173 -12.88 5.35 24.15
N LEU A 174 -11.56 5.26 24.26
CA LEU A 174 -10.73 6.25 24.94
C LEU A 174 -9.64 6.70 23.96
N PHE A 175 -9.67 7.98 23.59
CA PHE A 175 -8.60 8.62 22.86
C PHE A 175 -7.69 9.39 23.81
N ILE A 176 -6.38 9.21 23.67
CA ILE A 176 -5.38 9.86 24.54
C ILE A 176 -4.37 10.58 23.64
N GLN A 177 -4.22 11.88 23.89
CA GLN A 177 -3.10 12.66 23.38
C GLN A 177 -2.10 12.91 24.50
N PHE A 178 -0.91 12.38 24.32
CA PHE A 178 0.22 12.63 25.21
C PHE A 178 1.00 13.84 24.72
N ASN A 179 1.28 14.79 25.60
CA ASN A 179 2.12 15.96 25.35
C ASN A 179 3.38 15.85 26.18
N TYR A 180 4.52 15.98 25.52
CA TYR A 180 5.86 15.86 26.12
C TYR A 180 6.56 17.22 26.05
N PRO A 181 7.34 17.61 27.08
CA PRO A 181 8.13 18.84 27.00
C PRO A 181 9.09 18.82 25.82
N GLU A 182 9.27 20.01 25.19
CA GLU A 182 10.21 20.15 24.07
C GLU A 182 11.63 19.73 24.45
N GLY A 183 12.34 19.09 23.53
CA GLY A 183 13.72 18.67 23.70
C GLY A 183 13.90 17.44 24.60
N THR A 184 12.83 16.93 25.22
CA THR A 184 12.93 15.68 26.00
C THR A 184 12.95 14.47 25.08
N LYS A 185 13.75 13.49 25.46
CA LYS A 185 13.71 12.14 24.88
C LYS A 185 12.77 11.28 25.71
N ASN A 186 12.89 9.97 25.61
CA ASN A 186 12.07 9.03 26.39
C ASN A 186 12.65 8.77 27.81
N GLU A 187 13.19 9.79 28.49
CA GLU A 187 13.67 9.65 29.91
C GLU A 187 12.50 9.38 30.84
N LYS A 188 11.41 10.14 30.66
CA LYS A 188 10.12 9.88 31.30
C LYS A 188 9.11 9.47 30.25
N ILE A 189 8.29 8.48 30.56
CA ILE A 189 7.41 7.81 29.62
C ILE A 189 6.09 7.48 30.33
N PHE A 190 4.99 7.51 29.58
CA PHE A 190 3.71 7.06 30.12
C PHE A 190 3.64 5.53 30.14
N LEU A 191 3.17 4.98 31.26
CA LEU A 191 2.80 3.58 31.42
C LEU A 191 1.28 3.47 31.41
N LEU A 192 0.76 2.76 30.42
CA LEU A 192 -0.65 2.52 30.22
C LEU A 192 -1.03 1.17 30.85
N HIS A 193 -2.06 1.18 31.68
CA HIS A 193 -2.73 -0.02 32.18
C HIS A 193 -4.15 -0.04 31.66
N VAL A 194 -4.59 -1.19 31.16
CA VAL A 194 -5.98 -1.42 30.74
C VAL A 194 -6.50 -2.67 31.44
N ALA A 195 -7.68 -2.56 32.04
CA ALA A 195 -8.38 -3.66 32.67
C ALA A 195 -9.84 -3.71 32.19
N THR A 196 -10.37 -4.90 32.08
CA THR A 196 -11.75 -5.13 31.65
C THR A 196 -12.35 -6.30 32.40
N ASN A 197 -13.69 -6.35 32.50
CA ASN A 197 -14.42 -7.45 33.14
C ASN A 197 -15.10 -8.36 32.11
N ASN A 198 -15.53 -7.84 30.95
CA ASN A 198 -16.46 -8.53 30.08
C ASN A 198 -16.04 -8.56 28.61
N THR A 199 -15.20 -7.65 28.15
CA THR A 199 -14.91 -7.47 26.73
C THR A 199 -13.40 -7.45 26.46
N PRO A 200 -12.92 -8.02 25.36
CA PRO A 200 -11.58 -7.71 24.89
C PRO A 200 -11.40 -6.20 24.65
N VAL A 201 -10.21 -5.71 24.84
CA VAL A 201 -9.86 -4.30 24.60
C VAL A 201 -8.61 -4.24 23.73
N ARG A 202 -8.64 -3.37 22.75
CA ARG A 202 -7.55 -3.19 21.79
C ARG A 202 -7.07 -1.74 21.80
N ALA A 203 -5.79 -1.55 21.60
CA ALA A 203 -5.16 -0.24 21.59
C ALA A 203 -4.25 -0.08 20.38
N TRP A 204 -4.32 1.09 19.77
CA TRP A 204 -3.45 1.51 18.66
C TRP A 204 -2.72 2.79 19.01
N GLY A 205 -1.42 2.80 18.74
CA GLY A 205 -0.62 4.02 18.68
C GLY A 205 -0.58 4.54 17.25
N ASN A 206 -0.47 5.84 17.07
CA ASN A 206 -0.33 6.41 15.74
C ASN A 206 1.11 6.29 15.25
N ASN A 207 1.25 6.09 13.95
CA ASN A 207 2.45 5.82 13.15
C ASN A 207 3.72 6.60 13.60
N GLY A 208 4.55 5.98 14.44
CA GLY A 208 5.79 6.55 14.98
C GLY A 208 5.62 7.58 16.10
N GLU A 209 4.40 8.04 16.37
CA GLU A 209 4.10 8.99 17.44
C GLU A 209 3.91 8.28 18.78
N SER A 210 3.37 7.05 18.76
CA SER A 210 3.23 6.20 19.93
C SER A 210 3.50 4.74 19.58
N LEU A 211 4.39 4.12 20.35
CA LEU A 211 4.79 2.73 20.22
C LEU A 211 4.64 2.02 21.56
N PHE A 212 4.11 0.80 21.55
CA PHE A 212 3.95 -0.01 22.74
C PHE A 212 5.20 -0.85 23.00
N THR A 213 5.79 -0.71 24.20
CA THR A 213 7.05 -1.35 24.57
C THR A 213 7.05 -1.82 26.03
N ASP A 214 7.82 -2.86 26.32
CA ASP A 214 8.09 -3.31 27.68
C ASP A 214 9.40 -2.73 28.25
N LEU A 215 10.09 -1.87 27.50
CA LEU A 215 11.43 -1.33 27.83
C LEU A 215 12.49 -2.43 28.08
N GLY A 216 12.27 -3.65 27.59
CA GLY A 216 13.14 -4.80 27.84
C GLY A 216 12.96 -5.44 29.23
N LYS A 217 11.90 -5.07 29.95
CA LYS A 217 11.60 -5.61 31.29
C LYS A 217 10.88 -6.97 31.24
N GLY A 218 10.21 -7.27 30.12
CA GLY A 218 9.39 -8.47 29.99
C GLY A 218 8.13 -8.46 30.86
N TYR A 219 7.56 -9.65 31.14
CA TYR A 219 6.36 -9.77 31.96
C TYR A 219 6.49 -9.03 33.30
N PRO A 220 5.48 -8.26 33.77
CA PRO A 220 4.09 -8.20 33.27
C PRO A 220 3.84 -7.15 32.16
N TYR A 221 4.86 -6.60 31.55
CA TYR A 221 4.71 -5.59 30.51
C TYR A 221 4.61 -6.25 29.13
N THR A 222 3.82 -5.62 28.25
CA THR A 222 3.53 -6.11 26.90
C THR A 222 4.20 -5.23 25.85
N VAL A 223 4.81 -5.87 24.86
CA VAL A 223 5.30 -5.21 23.63
C VAL A 223 4.19 -5.21 22.59
N GLY A 224 4.06 -4.11 21.86
CA GLY A 224 3.13 -4.04 20.74
C GLY A 224 3.59 -4.86 19.53
N THR A 225 2.69 -5.01 18.57
CA THR A 225 2.94 -5.67 17.28
C THR A 225 2.57 -4.76 16.10
N GLY A 226 2.91 -5.18 14.90
CA GLY A 226 2.47 -4.55 13.64
C GLY A 226 1.26 -5.23 13.01
N ASP A 227 0.51 -6.05 13.76
CA ASP A 227 -0.73 -6.66 13.31
C ASP A 227 -1.90 -5.65 13.37
N PHE A 228 -2.99 -5.93 12.66
CA PHE A 228 -4.19 -5.08 12.62
C PHE A 228 -3.90 -3.60 12.36
N THR A 229 -2.93 -3.32 11.47
CA THR A 229 -2.46 -1.97 11.16
C THR A 229 -3.18 -1.31 9.98
N VAL A 230 -4.28 -1.90 9.52
CA VAL A 230 -5.18 -1.27 8.54
C VAL A 230 -5.93 -0.13 9.19
N GLY A 231 -5.58 1.12 8.84
CA GLY A 231 -6.21 2.32 9.39
C GLY A 231 -7.38 2.84 8.55
N SER A 232 -7.97 3.97 8.98
CA SER A 232 -8.96 4.70 8.18
C SER A 232 -8.24 5.54 7.11
N PRO A 233 -8.76 5.64 5.86
CA PRO A 233 -9.98 5.02 5.35
C PRO A 233 -9.80 3.65 4.67
N ALA A 234 -8.65 2.98 4.83
CA ALA A 234 -8.43 1.68 4.21
C ALA A 234 -9.32 0.57 4.81
N SER A 235 -9.80 0.77 6.04
CA SER A 235 -10.75 -0.11 6.72
C SER A 235 -12.19 -0.01 6.19
N ALA A 236 -12.52 0.98 5.38
CA ALA A 236 -13.83 1.07 4.73
C ALA A 236 -14.14 -0.15 3.85
N LYS A 237 -15.43 -0.48 3.69
CA LYS A 237 -15.87 -1.75 3.10
C LYS A 237 -15.71 -1.80 1.59
N ASN A 238 -16.07 -0.68 0.95
CA ASN A 238 -16.22 -0.61 -0.51
C ASN A 238 -15.07 0.13 -1.21
N VAL A 239 -14.09 0.64 -0.48
CA VAL A 239 -12.87 1.19 -1.06
C VAL A 239 -11.89 0.07 -1.43
N ILE A 240 -10.99 0.36 -2.36
CA ILE A 240 -9.91 -0.53 -2.76
C ILE A 240 -8.66 -0.18 -1.94
N ALA A 241 -8.34 -0.98 -0.94
CA ALA A 241 -7.16 -0.80 -0.10
C ALA A 241 -5.93 -1.46 -0.75
N VAL A 242 -4.84 -0.69 -0.86
CA VAL A 242 -3.65 -1.07 -1.62
C VAL A 242 -2.43 -1.23 -0.72
N GLY A 243 -1.88 -2.45 -0.67
CA GLY A 243 -0.61 -2.77 -0.04
C GLY A 243 0.58 -2.55 -0.98
N ALA A 244 1.80 -2.60 -0.43
CA ALA A 244 3.02 -2.29 -1.16
C ALA A 244 4.00 -3.47 -1.23
N TYR A 245 4.51 -3.78 -2.43
CA TYR A 245 5.63 -4.71 -2.61
C TYR A 245 6.83 -4.02 -3.28
N ALA A 246 8.02 -4.64 -3.16
CA ALA A 246 9.27 -4.07 -3.64
C ALA A 246 9.58 -4.49 -5.08
N THR A 247 9.70 -3.52 -5.99
CA THR A 247 10.23 -3.73 -7.35
C THR A 247 11.65 -3.17 -7.51
N ARG A 248 12.13 -2.45 -6.52
CA ARG A 248 13.49 -1.88 -6.46
C ARG A 248 13.94 -1.83 -5.00
N ILE A 249 15.19 -2.22 -4.71
CA ILE A 249 15.71 -2.24 -3.34
C ILE A 249 16.93 -1.34 -3.14
N CYS A 250 17.60 -0.93 -4.22
CA CYS A 250 18.79 -0.09 -4.16
C CYS A 250 18.79 0.91 -5.34
N PRO A 251 18.02 2.01 -5.25
CA PRO A 251 18.05 3.04 -6.28
C PRO A 251 19.35 3.82 -6.25
N VAL A 252 19.75 4.30 -7.43
CA VAL A 252 20.88 5.23 -7.60
C VAL A 252 20.33 6.62 -7.88
N ASN A 253 20.73 7.62 -7.11
CA ASN A 253 20.34 9.01 -7.32
C ASN A 253 21.19 9.68 -8.41
N VAL A 254 20.89 10.94 -8.75
CA VAL A 254 21.58 11.69 -9.80
C VAL A 254 23.07 11.92 -9.52
N ASP A 255 23.49 11.88 -8.25
CA ASP A 255 24.85 12.09 -7.78
C ASP A 255 25.63 10.78 -7.63
N GLY A 256 25.04 9.64 -8.01
CA GLY A 256 25.64 8.30 -7.89
C GLY A 256 25.50 7.70 -6.50
N GLY A 257 24.87 8.37 -5.56
CA GLY A 257 24.57 7.82 -4.24
C GLY A 257 23.49 6.74 -4.30
N THR A 258 23.59 5.77 -3.42
CA THR A 258 22.61 4.67 -3.29
C THR A 258 21.82 4.78 -1.99
N SER A 259 20.56 4.39 -2.03
CA SER A 259 19.69 4.30 -0.85
C SER A 259 19.26 2.84 -0.66
N TYR A 260 19.16 2.43 0.59
CA TYR A 260 18.71 1.10 0.97
C TYR A 260 17.76 1.18 2.17
N LEU A 261 16.66 0.47 2.12
CA LEU A 261 15.76 0.29 3.25
C LEU A 261 15.84 -1.16 3.72
N ALA A 262 16.38 -1.37 4.93
CA ALA A 262 16.56 -2.69 5.51
C ALA A 262 15.25 -3.48 5.59
N GLY A 263 15.34 -4.81 5.61
CA GLY A 263 14.17 -5.68 5.73
C GLY A 263 13.37 -5.85 4.43
N ASN A 264 13.85 -5.35 3.28
CA ASN A 264 13.14 -5.43 2.01
C ASN A 264 13.90 -6.27 0.98
N SER A 265 13.17 -7.07 0.18
CA SER A 265 13.68 -7.88 -0.91
C SER A 265 12.83 -7.73 -2.16
N LEU A 266 13.44 -7.89 -3.34
CA LEU A 266 12.73 -7.80 -4.63
C LEU A 266 11.59 -8.81 -4.71
N GLY A 267 10.42 -8.34 -5.12
CA GLY A 267 9.22 -9.16 -5.27
C GLY A 267 8.53 -9.51 -3.95
N GLU A 268 9.09 -9.10 -2.79
CA GLU A 268 8.49 -9.32 -1.47
C GLU A 268 7.66 -8.13 -1.01
N LEU A 269 6.72 -8.39 -0.09
CA LEU A 269 5.97 -7.33 0.59
C LEU A 269 6.97 -6.41 1.33
N THR A 270 6.77 -5.10 1.24
CA THR A 270 7.64 -4.17 1.96
C THR A 270 7.47 -4.33 3.46
N SER A 271 8.55 -4.08 4.23
CA SER A 271 8.54 -4.24 5.69
C SER A 271 7.44 -3.41 6.36
N PHE A 272 7.22 -2.22 5.84
CA PHE A 272 6.28 -1.24 6.38
C PHE A 272 4.81 -1.45 5.98
N SER A 273 4.52 -2.18 4.87
CA SER A 273 3.14 -2.27 4.35
C SER A 273 2.19 -2.81 5.38
N SER A 274 1.28 -1.97 5.88
CA SER A 274 0.26 -2.34 6.87
C SER A 274 -0.53 -3.57 6.45
N VAL A 275 -1.01 -4.33 7.42
CA VAL A 275 -1.67 -5.61 7.23
C VAL A 275 -3.04 -5.65 7.91
N GLY A 276 -3.94 -6.44 7.34
CA GLY A 276 -5.23 -6.76 7.94
C GLY A 276 -5.16 -7.95 8.93
N PRO A 277 -6.29 -8.59 9.18
CA PRO A 277 -7.62 -8.21 8.73
C PRO A 277 -8.13 -6.94 9.40
N THR A 278 -9.28 -6.42 9.00
CA THR A 278 -10.05 -5.47 9.81
C THR A 278 -10.60 -6.15 11.06
N LEU A 279 -11.03 -5.42 12.08
CA LEU A 279 -11.58 -6.01 13.30
C LEU A 279 -12.86 -6.83 13.06
N ASP A 280 -13.64 -6.49 12.04
CA ASP A 280 -14.80 -7.27 11.58
C ASP A 280 -14.41 -8.41 10.62
N ASN A 281 -13.13 -8.80 10.61
CA ASN A 281 -12.55 -9.93 9.87
C ASN A 281 -12.64 -9.83 8.35
N ARG A 282 -12.83 -8.64 7.76
CA ARG A 282 -12.70 -8.46 6.32
C ARG A 282 -11.22 -8.50 5.94
N MET A 283 -10.94 -9.18 4.84
CA MET A 283 -9.59 -9.27 4.31
C MET A 283 -9.16 -7.94 3.67
N LYS A 284 -8.07 -7.39 4.15
CA LYS A 284 -7.36 -6.22 3.62
C LYS A 284 -5.86 -6.51 3.66
N PRO A 285 -5.05 -5.98 2.70
CA PRO A 285 -5.45 -5.15 1.54
C PRO A 285 -6.32 -5.93 0.54
N ASP A 286 -6.93 -5.23 -0.43
CA ASP A 286 -7.61 -5.90 -1.55
C ASP A 286 -6.57 -6.39 -2.57
N ILE A 287 -5.50 -5.62 -2.80
CA ILE A 287 -4.45 -5.89 -3.80
C ILE A 287 -3.11 -5.27 -3.36
N THR A 288 -2.00 -5.72 -3.93
CA THR A 288 -0.69 -5.06 -3.76
C THR A 288 -0.15 -4.53 -5.08
N ALA A 289 0.63 -3.44 -5.00
CA ALA A 289 1.30 -2.82 -6.14
C ALA A 289 2.72 -2.34 -5.77
N PRO A 290 3.57 -1.95 -6.75
CA PRO A 290 4.89 -1.41 -6.46
C PRO A 290 4.85 -0.19 -5.53
N GLY A 291 5.53 -0.27 -4.37
CA GLY A 291 5.51 0.80 -3.37
C GLY A 291 6.87 1.13 -2.75
N LEU A 292 7.96 0.46 -3.14
CA LEU A 292 9.31 0.77 -2.67
C LEU A 292 10.15 1.43 -3.75
N TRP A 293 10.70 2.60 -3.47
CA TRP A 293 11.54 3.38 -4.36
C TRP A 293 10.89 3.61 -5.74
N VAL A 294 9.63 4.00 -5.74
CA VAL A 294 8.88 4.32 -6.95
C VAL A 294 9.35 5.67 -7.48
N ALA A 295 9.76 5.70 -8.74
CA ALA A 295 10.19 6.94 -9.40
C ALA A 295 8.99 7.68 -9.97
N SER A 296 8.86 8.97 -9.63
CA SER A 296 7.83 9.86 -10.17
C SER A 296 8.33 11.29 -10.29
N SER A 297 7.53 12.15 -10.91
CA SER A 297 7.83 13.58 -11.00
C SER A 297 7.70 14.25 -9.63
N TYR A 298 8.64 15.13 -9.31
CA TYR A 298 8.58 16.01 -8.15
C TYR A 298 8.20 17.43 -8.55
N ASN A 299 7.59 18.13 -7.62
CA ASN A 299 7.42 19.57 -7.73
C ASN A 299 8.77 20.27 -7.58
N SER A 300 9.20 21.00 -8.62
CA SER A 300 10.48 21.70 -8.63
C SER A 300 10.58 22.77 -7.53
N PHE A 301 9.50 23.51 -7.27
CA PHE A 301 9.45 24.52 -6.20
C PHE A 301 9.58 23.90 -4.80
N TYR A 302 9.04 22.70 -4.59
CA TYR A 302 9.24 21.97 -3.34
C TYR A 302 10.71 21.62 -3.12
N LEU A 303 11.41 21.14 -4.16
CA LEU A 303 12.82 20.79 -4.07
C LEU A 303 13.76 22.01 -3.96
N GLU A 304 13.35 23.17 -4.45
CA GLU A 304 14.09 24.43 -4.34
C GLU A 304 13.92 25.07 -2.95
N GLY A 305 12.84 24.72 -2.23
CA GLY A 305 12.57 25.20 -0.87
C GLY A 305 13.34 24.45 0.22
N GLU A 306 13.39 25.03 1.42
CA GLU A 306 14.05 24.43 2.60
C GLU A 306 13.46 23.07 2.99
N THR A 307 12.14 22.90 2.87
CA THR A 307 11.44 21.66 3.16
C THR A 307 11.78 20.52 2.21
N GLY A 308 12.33 20.83 1.03
CA GLY A 308 12.72 19.87 0.00
C GLY A 308 14.13 19.27 0.17
N GLU A 309 14.94 19.73 1.13
CA GLU A 309 16.33 19.28 1.31
C GLU A 309 16.45 17.75 1.42
N GLY A 310 15.62 17.12 2.26
CA GLY A 310 15.60 15.65 2.40
C GLY A 310 15.23 14.90 1.10
N ALA A 311 14.38 15.49 0.28
CA ALA A 311 13.95 14.91 -0.99
C ALA A 311 15.01 15.07 -2.10
N LYS A 312 15.94 16.04 -1.99
CA LYS A 312 17.04 16.21 -2.95
C LYS A 312 17.92 14.97 -3.03
N ALA A 313 18.18 14.31 -1.91
CA ALA A 313 18.96 13.07 -1.85
C ALA A 313 18.30 11.89 -2.59
N SER A 314 16.99 11.93 -2.81
CA SER A 314 16.23 10.89 -3.53
C SER A 314 16.01 11.20 -5.01
N GLN A 315 16.60 12.27 -5.56
CA GLN A 315 16.45 12.60 -6.98
C GLN A 315 17.02 11.50 -7.88
N ALA A 316 16.16 10.92 -8.70
CA ALA A 316 16.54 9.88 -9.65
C ALA A 316 17.10 10.47 -10.94
N ARG A 317 16.52 11.58 -11.39
CA ARG A 317 16.79 12.22 -12.68
C ARG A 317 16.19 13.63 -12.71
N TYR A 318 16.61 14.44 -13.66
CA TYR A 318 15.91 15.66 -14.03
C TYR A 318 15.90 15.84 -15.56
N SER A 319 14.90 16.55 -16.06
CA SER A 319 14.86 17.10 -17.40
C SER A 319 14.93 18.64 -17.33
N THR A 320 15.44 19.29 -18.38
CA THR A 320 15.48 20.74 -18.46
C THR A 320 14.58 21.21 -19.61
N PHE A 321 13.70 22.16 -19.32
CA PHE A 321 12.86 22.80 -20.32
C PHE A 321 12.79 24.30 -20.05
N ASN A 322 13.05 25.13 -21.06
CA ASN A 322 13.12 26.59 -20.93
C ASN A 322 14.02 27.07 -19.79
N GLY A 323 15.17 26.44 -19.57
CA GLY A 323 16.11 26.78 -18.50
C GLY A 323 15.71 26.36 -17.09
N HIS A 324 14.52 25.79 -16.90
CA HIS A 324 14.03 25.28 -15.61
C HIS A 324 14.24 23.78 -15.52
N ARG A 325 14.58 23.27 -14.30
CA ARG A 325 14.76 21.84 -14.00
C ARG A 325 13.45 21.24 -13.50
N TYR A 326 13.06 20.11 -14.07
CA TYR A 326 11.92 19.29 -13.67
C TYR A 326 12.43 17.96 -13.14
N PRO A 327 12.46 17.77 -11.83
CA PRO A 327 13.07 16.62 -11.20
C PRO A 327 12.13 15.41 -11.19
N TRP A 328 12.76 14.24 -11.18
CA TRP A 328 12.15 12.94 -10.86
C TRP A 328 12.84 12.42 -9.61
N GLY A 329 12.08 11.83 -8.70
CA GLY A 329 12.63 11.30 -7.47
C GLY A 329 12.01 9.98 -7.07
N TYR A 330 12.63 9.33 -6.09
CA TYR A 330 12.17 8.09 -5.51
C TYR A 330 11.41 8.36 -4.22
N MET A 331 10.25 7.72 -4.08
CA MET A 331 9.51 7.67 -2.82
C MET A 331 9.09 6.24 -2.50
N SER A 332 8.86 5.96 -1.21
CA SER A 332 8.43 4.66 -0.70
C SER A 332 7.20 4.83 0.18
N GLY A 333 6.30 3.86 0.12
CA GLY A 333 5.06 3.83 0.89
C GLY A 333 3.93 3.15 0.14
N THR A 334 2.91 2.72 0.84
CA THR A 334 1.63 2.32 0.25
C THR A 334 0.98 3.50 -0.50
N SER A 335 1.33 4.73 -0.13
CA SER A 335 0.97 5.96 -0.85
C SER A 335 1.47 5.99 -2.30
N MET A 336 2.56 5.26 -2.64
CA MET A 336 3.11 5.12 -4.00
C MET A 336 2.49 3.93 -4.73
N ALA A 337 2.10 2.90 -4.02
CA ALA A 337 1.38 1.75 -4.58
C ALA A 337 -0.06 2.11 -4.98
N CYS A 338 -0.73 2.92 -4.17
CA CYS A 338 -2.12 3.34 -4.38
C CYS A 338 -2.36 3.98 -5.76
N PRO A 339 -1.62 5.03 -6.19
CA PRO A 339 -1.84 5.67 -7.49
C PRO A 339 -1.51 4.75 -8.67
N PHE A 340 -0.66 3.74 -8.49
CA PHE A 340 -0.45 2.71 -9.51
C PHE A 340 -1.73 1.92 -9.79
N VAL A 341 -2.42 1.50 -8.72
CA VAL A 341 -3.73 0.81 -8.84
C VAL A 341 -4.80 1.77 -9.36
N THR A 342 -4.82 3.02 -8.90
CA THR A 342 -5.73 4.06 -9.40
C THR A 342 -5.64 4.22 -10.92
N GLY A 343 -4.41 4.34 -11.44
CA GLY A 343 -4.17 4.45 -12.89
C GLY A 343 -4.59 3.20 -13.64
N SER A 344 -4.39 2.03 -13.07
CA SER A 344 -4.83 0.76 -13.64
C SER A 344 -6.35 0.67 -13.75
N ILE A 345 -7.06 1.03 -12.66
CA ILE A 345 -8.53 1.06 -12.65
C ILE A 345 -9.07 2.13 -13.61
N ALA A 346 -8.39 3.26 -13.77
CA ALA A 346 -8.78 4.27 -14.76
C ALA A 346 -8.75 3.71 -16.19
N LEU A 347 -7.75 2.89 -16.53
CA LEU A 347 -7.71 2.18 -17.81
C LEU A 347 -8.85 1.14 -17.93
N TRP A 348 -9.15 0.43 -16.86
CA TRP A 348 -10.23 -0.54 -16.81
C TRP A 348 -11.61 0.11 -16.94
N LEU A 349 -11.82 1.25 -16.29
CA LEU A 349 -13.04 2.06 -16.46
C LEU A 349 -13.18 2.64 -17.87
N GLN A 350 -12.09 2.84 -18.61
CA GLN A 350 -12.14 3.21 -20.01
C GLN A 350 -12.69 2.06 -20.88
N ALA A 351 -12.35 0.81 -20.53
CA ALA A 351 -12.86 -0.39 -21.21
C ALA A 351 -14.31 -0.71 -20.80
N ASN A 352 -14.63 -0.58 -19.51
CA ASN A 352 -15.99 -0.75 -18.97
C ASN A 352 -16.32 0.35 -17.95
N PRO A 353 -17.05 1.40 -18.34
CA PRO A 353 -17.38 2.54 -17.49
C PRO A 353 -18.28 2.22 -16.28
N ALA A 354 -18.91 1.04 -16.26
CA ALA A 354 -19.90 0.65 -15.25
C ALA A 354 -19.33 -0.24 -14.15
N LEU A 355 -18.01 -0.52 -14.11
CA LEU A 355 -17.40 -1.33 -13.08
C LEU A 355 -17.65 -0.74 -11.70
N SER A 356 -18.13 -1.56 -10.78
CA SER A 356 -18.28 -1.26 -9.36
C SER A 356 -17.02 -1.65 -8.58
N PRO A 357 -16.88 -1.25 -7.30
CA PRO A 357 -15.79 -1.74 -6.45
C PRO A 357 -15.73 -3.28 -6.34
N ASP A 358 -16.86 -3.95 -6.30
CA ASP A 358 -16.91 -5.41 -6.24
C ASP A 358 -16.47 -6.05 -7.56
N ASP A 359 -16.87 -5.51 -8.71
CA ASP A 359 -16.37 -5.96 -10.02
C ASP A 359 -14.84 -5.84 -10.10
N ILE A 360 -14.26 -4.76 -9.57
CA ILE A 360 -12.80 -4.57 -9.50
C ILE A 360 -12.14 -5.64 -8.62
N LYS A 361 -12.71 -5.95 -7.44
CA LYS A 361 -12.21 -7.02 -6.57
C LYS A 361 -12.31 -8.40 -7.24
N ASP A 362 -13.37 -8.62 -7.99
CA ASP A 362 -13.53 -9.84 -8.80
C ASP A 362 -12.48 -9.96 -9.89
N VAL A 363 -12.14 -8.86 -10.58
CA VAL A 363 -11.02 -8.83 -11.54
C VAL A 363 -9.71 -9.19 -10.82
N PHE A 364 -9.43 -8.62 -9.63
CA PHE A 364 -8.24 -9.01 -8.87
C PHE A 364 -8.21 -10.50 -8.55
N SER A 365 -9.35 -11.07 -8.12
CA SER A 365 -9.42 -12.49 -7.76
C SER A 365 -9.04 -13.43 -8.90
N ARG A 366 -9.38 -13.04 -10.15
CA ARG A 366 -9.11 -13.84 -11.36
C ARG A 366 -7.75 -13.58 -11.98
N THR A 367 -7.17 -12.39 -11.79
CA THR A 367 -6.04 -11.94 -12.62
C THR A 367 -4.77 -11.59 -11.85
N ALA A 368 -4.85 -11.36 -10.53
CA ALA A 368 -3.69 -11.00 -9.72
C ALA A 368 -2.61 -12.11 -9.74
N VAL A 369 -1.35 -11.68 -9.72
CA VAL A 369 -0.21 -12.61 -9.67
C VAL A 369 -0.06 -13.15 -8.25
N GLN A 370 -0.21 -14.46 -8.10
CA GLN A 370 -0.12 -15.22 -6.84
C GLN A 370 1.16 -16.08 -6.85
N ASP A 371 2.30 -15.43 -6.75
CA ASP A 371 3.61 -16.06 -6.88
C ASP A 371 4.23 -16.52 -5.54
N LYS A 372 3.47 -16.50 -4.46
CA LYS A 372 3.88 -16.99 -3.14
C LYS A 372 3.14 -18.28 -2.78
N PRO A 373 3.75 -19.18 -2.00
CA PRO A 373 3.11 -20.40 -1.53
C PRO A 373 2.13 -20.11 -0.37
N LEU A 374 1.15 -19.25 -0.62
CA LEU A 374 0.17 -18.77 0.35
C LEU A 374 -1.24 -18.98 -0.20
N SER A 375 -2.22 -19.09 0.70
CA SER A 375 -3.62 -18.98 0.30
C SER A 375 -3.99 -17.53 0.01
N TYR A 376 -4.84 -17.31 -0.99
CA TYR A 376 -5.32 -16.00 -1.39
C TYR A 376 -6.86 -15.96 -1.34
N PRO A 377 -7.49 -14.82 -0.93
CA PRO A 377 -6.82 -13.63 -0.44
C PRO A 377 -6.25 -13.84 0.97
N ASN A 378 -5.26 -13.01 1.37
CA ASN A 378 -4.71 -13.04 2.72
C ASN A 378 -4.40 -11.65 3.26
N LYS A 379 -4.18 -11.55 4.59
CA LYS A 379 -4.01 -10.28 5.31
C LYS A 379 -2.79 -9.44 4.89
N GLN A 380 -1.88 -9.96 4.09
CA GLN A 380 -0.65 -9.29 3.66
C GLN A 380 -0.71 -8.86 2.19
N TRP A 381 -1.21 -9.72 1.32
CA TRP A 381 -1.17 -9.55 -0.13
C TRP A 381 -2.55 -9.25 -0.74
N GLY A 382 -3.65 -9.41 0.02
CA GLY A 382 -4.98 -9.44 -0.55
C GLY A 382 -5.07 -10.56 -1.61
N TRP A 383 -5.53 -10.25 -2.81
CA TRP A 383 -5.55 -11.19 -3.93
C TRP A 383 -4.19 -11.44 -4.58
N GLY A 384 -3.14 -10.67 -4.22
CA GLY A 384 -1.80 -10.80 -4.78
C GLY A 384 -1.25 -9.49 -5.34
N LYS A 385 -0.36 -9.58 -6.32
CA LYS A 385 0.18 -8.42 -7.06
C LYS A 385 -0.71 -8.09 -8.25
N ILE A 386 -1.03 -6.83 -8.45
CA ILE A 386 -1.87 -6.39 -9.58
C ILE A 386 -1.22 -6.77 -10.92
N ASP A 387 -2.00 -7.37 -11.81
CA ASP A 387 -1.68 -7.54 -13.22
C ASP A 387 -2.62 -6.68 -14.08
N VAL A 388 -2.12 -5.50 -14.45
CA VAL A 388 -2.91 -4.50 -15.18
C VAL A 388 -3.38 -5.01 -16.53
N TYR A 389 -2.50 -5.74 -17.23
CA TYR A 389 -2.78 -6.22 -18.57
C TYR A 389 -3.79 -7.37 -18.56
N LYS A 390 -3.59 -8.38 -17.70
CA LYS A 390 -4.57 -9.46 -17.55
C LYS A 390 -5.92 -8.95 -17.10
N GLY A 391 -5.95 -7.99 -16.15
CA GLY A 391 -7.20 -7.36 -15.71
C GLY A 391 -7.94 -6.66 -16.88
N LEU A 392 -7.21 -5.97 -17.74
CA LEU A 392 -7.81 -5.35 -18.93
C LEU A 392 -8.37 -6.40 -19.90
N LEU A 393 -7.63 -7.48 -20.16
CA LEU A 393 -8.09 -8.56 -21.04
C LEU A 393 -9.32 -9.27 -20.45
N ASP A 394 -9.35 -9.52 -19.14
CA ASP A 394 -10.49 -10.11 -18.44
C ASP A 394 -11.77 -9.26 -18.61
N ILE A 395 -11.66 -7.94 -18.42
CA ILE A 395 -12.78 -6.99 -18.59
C ILE A 395 -13.27 -6.95 -20.03
N LEU A 396 -12.37 -7.07 -21.00
CA LEU A 396 -12.71 -7.11 -22.44
C LEU A 396 -13.22 -8.49 -22.91
N GLY A 397 -13.25 -9.49 -22.02
CA GLY A 397 -13.62 -10.86 -22.37
C GLY A 397 -12.63 -11.55 -23.29
N ILE A 398 -11.37 -11.07 -23.31
CA ILE A 398 -10.30 -11.66 -24.11
C ILE A 398 -9.61 -12.74 -23.26
N PRO A 399 -9.59 -14.00 -23.69
CA PRO A 399 -8.95 -15.09 -22.94
C PRO A 399 -7.48 -14.77 -22.64
N THR A 400 -7.09 -14.89 -21.36
CA THR A 400 -5.70 -14.68 -20.91
C THR A 400 -4.88 -15.96 -20.91
N SER A 401 -5.53 -17.11 -20.96
CA SER A 401 -4.89 -18.41 -21.12
C SER A 401 -4.86 -18.78 -22.59
N THR A 402 -3.68 -18.98 -23.10
CA THR A 402 -3.43 -19.74 -24.31
C THR A 402 -3.55 -21.25 -24.04
N GLU A 403 -4.33 -21.67 -23.06
CA GLU A 403 -4.72 -23.07 -22.98
C GLU A 403 -5.65 -23.35 -24.14
N ASN A 404 -5.07 -23.93 -25.18
CA ASN A 404 -5.73 -24.56 -26.33
C ASN A 404 -6.32 -23.65 -27.43
N VAL A 405 -5.67 -22.52 -27.78
CA VAL A 405 -5.91 -21.92 -29.11
C VAL A 405 -4.86 -22.38 -30.14
N PHE A 406 -3.72 -22.89 -29.68
CA PHE A 406 -2.68 -23.45 -30.55
C PHE A 406 -2.24 -24.79 -29.99
N GLU A 407 -2.31 -25.86 -30.78
CA GLU A 407 -1.50 -27.03 -30.52
C GLU A 407 -0.03 -26.55 -30.57
N GLU A 408 0.65 -26.51 -29.40
CA GLU A 408 2.08 -26.20 -29.38
C GLU A 408 2.80 -27.25 -30.24
N ALA A 409 3.35 -26.80 -31.35
CA ALA A 409 4.35 -27.63 -32.02
C ALA A 409 5.46 -27.93 -31.01
N PRO A 410 6.00 -29.15 -30.95
CA PRO A 410 6.99 -29.54 -29.96
C PRO A 410 8.09 -28.48 -29.87
N GLN A 411 8.31 -27.91 -28.66
CA GLN A 411 9.26 -26.79 -28.45
C GLN A 411 10.70 -27.10 -28.92
N GLU A 412 11.02 -28.38 -29.04
CA GLU A 412 12.31 -28.87 -29.52
C GLU A 412 12.46 -28.81 -31.05
N ALA A 413 11.36 -28.64 -31.79
CA ALA A 413 11.39 -28.69 -33.26
C ALA A 413 11.85 -27.39 -33.93
N VAL A 414 11.72 -26.23 -33.27
CA VAL A 414 12.01 -24.91 -33.86
C VAL A 414 12.84 -24.04 -32.93
N SER A 415 14.00 -23.61 -33.37
CA SER A 415 14.87 -22.65 -32.67
C SER A 415 15.00 -21.35 -33.46
N VAL A 416 15.11 -20.21 -32.71
CA VAL A 416 15.33 -18.89 -33.29
C VAL A 416 16.56 -18.27 -32.64
N TYR A 417 17.50 -17.78 -33.45
CA TYR A 417 18.73 -17.16 -32.96
C TYR A 417 19.14 -15.97 -33.84
N ALA A 418 19.76 -14.97 -33.19
CA ALA A 418 20.23 -13.78 -33.89
C ALA A 418 21.37 -14.15 -34.86
N SER A 419 21.35 -13.59 -36.05
CA SER A 419 22.49 -13.65 -36.95
C SER A 419 23.55 -12.62 -36.55
N GLY A 420 24.80 -12.77 -37.01
CA GLY A 420 25.83 -11.75 -36.81
C GLY A 420 25.54 -10.42 -37.53
N THR A 421 24.50 -10.35 -38.32
CA THR A 421 24.09 -9.15 -39.08
C THR A 421 23.00 -8.41 -38.32
N LYS A 422 23.16 -7.10 -38.14
CA LYS A 422 22.18 -6.25 -37.43
C LYS A 422 20.78 -6.38 -38.04
N GLY A 423 19.79 -6.59 -37.19
CA GLY A 423 18.38 -6.71 -37.58
C GLY A 423 18.05 -7.99 -38.32
N SER A 424 18.88 -9.03 -38.24
CA SER A 424 18.64 -10.31 -38.90
C SER A 424 18.71 -11.47 -37.90
N PHE A 425 17.93 -12.52 -38.15
CA PHE A 425 17.87 -13.72 -37.35
C PHE A 425 17.60 -14.95 -38.21
N HIS A 426 17.82 -16.13 -37.64
CA HIS A 426 17.54 -17.40 -38.28
C HIS A 426 16.44 -18.13 -37.53
N VAL A 427 15.59 -18.81 -38.27
CA VAL A 427 14.65 -19.82 -37.79
C VAL A 427 15.13 -21.16 -38.26
N ARG A 428 15.39 -22.09 -37.34
CA ARG A 428 15.90 -23.41 -37.66
C ARG A 428 14.99 -24.51 -37.15
N TRP A 429 14.67 -25.45 -38.01
CA TRP A 429 13.87 -26.64 -37.73
C TRP A 429 14.74 -27.88 -37.59
N ALA A 430 14.24 -28.90 -36.88
CA ALA A 430 14.87 -30.20 -36.82
C ALA A 430 14.85 -30.91 -38.22
N GLU A 431 13.78 -30.75 -38.95
CA GLU A 431 13.59 -31.27 -40.34
C GLU A 431 13.05 -30.12 -41.21
N VAL A 432 13.17 -30.26 -42.53
CA VAL A 432 12.66 -29.23 -43.45
C VAL A 432 11.15 -29.12 -43.29
N PRO A 433 10.62 -27.95 -42.88
CA PRO A 433 9.21 -27.80 -42.66
C PRO A 433 8.42 -27.81 -43.96
N GLY A 434 7.12 -28.03 -43.86
CA GLY A 434 6.19 -27.71 -44.92
C GLY A 434 6.05 -26.19 -45.14
N SER A 435 4.91 -25.71 -45.55
CA SER A 435 4.66 -24.27 -45.60
C SER A 435 4.54 -23.69 -44.20
N PHE A 436 5.05 -22.48 -44.00
CA PHE A 436 4.94 -21.74 -42.73
C PHE A 436 4.78 -20.23 -42.99
N SER A 437 4.31 -19.49 -41.96
CA SER A 437 4.30 -18.02 -41.98
C SER A 437 5.12 -17.51 -40.80
N ILE A 438 5.90 -16.45 -41.03
CA ILE A 438 6.65 -15.75 -39.98
C ILE A 438 6.07 -14.34 -39.80
N HIS A 439 5.78 -13.95 -38.57
CA HIS A 439 5.37 -12.60 -38.21
C HIS A 439 6.29 -12.08 -37.13
N VAL A 440 6.74 -10.82 -37.24
CA VAL A 440 7.62 -10.19 -36.26
C VAL A 440 6.97 -8.92 -35.73
N TYR A 441 7.01 -8.77 -34.42
CA TYR A 441 6.44 -7.64 -33.70
C TYR A 441 7.51 -6.99 -32.82
N ASP A 442 7.45 -5.67 -32.65
CA ASP A 442 8.25 -4.97 -31.65
C ASP A 442 7.64 -5.11 -30.25
N ALA A 443 8.33 -4.57 -29.24
CA ALA A 443 7.89 -4.63 -27.85
C ALA A 443 6.57 -3.88 -27.57
N SER A 444 6.09 -3.06 -28.49
CA SER A 444 4.78 -2.40 -28.43
C SER A 444 3.66 -3.19 -29.09
N GLY A 445 3.96 -4.37 -29.64
CA GLY A 445 3.00 -5.19 -30.39
C GLY A 445 2.78 -4.76 -31.85
N ARG A 446 3.56 -3.77 -32.32
CA ARG A 446 3.45 -3.31 -33.72
C ARG A 446 4.06 -4.37 -34.64
N HIS A 447 3.29 -4.79 -35.66
CA HIS A 447 3.75 -5.70 -36.69
C HIS A 447 4.79 -5.04 -37.59
N LEU A 448 5.96 -5.66 -37.73
CA LEU A 448 7.10 -5.14 -38.47
C LEU A 448 7.39 -5.92 -39.73
N TYR A 449 7.15 -7.22 -39.72
CA TYR A 449 7.44 -8.12 -40.82
C TYR A 449 6.46 -9.27 -40.84
N GLY A 450 6.08 -9.70 -42.05
CA GLY A 450 5.27 -10.89 -42.26
C GLY A 450 5.58 -11.50 -43.61
N GLU A 451 5.82 -12.81 -43.64
CA GLU A 451 6.10 -13.56 -44.87
C GLU A 451 5.51 -14.96 -44.75
N LYS A 452 4.98 -15.45 -45.84
CA LYS A 452 4.57 -16.85 -46.02
C LYS A 452 5.53 -17.57 -46.93
N VAL A 453 6.05 -18.70 -46.50
CA VAL A 453 6.99 -19.56 -47.23
C VAL A 453 6.31 -20.88 -47.52
N ASP A 454 6.00 -21.12 -48.82
CA ASP A 454 5.23 -22.30 -49.23
C ASP A 454 6.07 -23.55 -49.44
N SER A 455 7.38 -23.42 -49.73
CA SER A 455 8.28 -24.55 -49.98
C SER A 455 9.72 -24.21 -49.57
N PRO A 456 10.04 -24.25 -48.28
CA PRO A 456 11.41 -23.96 -47.81
C PRO A 456 12.41 -25.02 -48.34
N ALA A 457 13.57 -24.53 -48.80
CA ALA A 457 14.60 -25.41 -49.35
C ALA A 457 15.61 -25.91 -48.29
N SER A 458 15.49 -25.44 -47.05
CA SER A 458 16.46 -25.70 -45.98
C SER A 458 15.77 -25.76 -44.62
N VAL A 459 16.41 -26.46 -43.67
CA VAL A 459 16.05 -26.42 -42.23
C VAL A 459 16.39 -25.10 -41.55
N ASP A 460 17.12 -24.21 -42.21
CA ASP A 460 17.56 -22.93 -41.67
C ASP A 460 17.11 -21.82 -42.60
N TYR A 461 16.25 -20.95 -42.09
CA TYR A 461 15.63 -19.85 -42.82
C TYR A 461 16.07 -18.51 -42.25
N ALA A 462 16.70 -17.67 -43.07
CA ALA A 462 17.20 -16.36 -42.65
C ALA A 462 16.13 -15.29 -42.90
N VAL A 463 15.89 -14.46 -41.87
CA VAL A 463 14.98 -13.31 -41.91
C VAL A 463 15.78 -12.04 -41.69
N SER A 464 15.53 -11.00 -42.47
CA SER A 464 16.14 -9.69 -42.32
C SER A 464 15.06 -8.64 -42.22
N LEU A 465 15.05 -7.91 -41.10
CA LEU A 465 14.16 -6.79 -40.81
C LEU A 465 14.73 -5.45 -41.32
N GLY A 466 15.96 -5.49 -41.85
CA GLY A 466 16.67 -4.28 -42.27
C GLY A 466 17.16 -3.44 -41.09
N ASN A 467 17.00 -2.13 -41.18
CA ASN A 467 17.53 -1.22 -40.16
C ASN A 467 16.53 -1.02 -38.99
N VAL A 468 16.49 -1.99 -38.07
CA VAL A 468 15.67 -1.91 -36.85
C VAL A 468 16.49 -1.39 -35.68
N GLN A 469 15.81 -0.80 -34.70
CA GLN A 469 16.44 -0.32 -33.46
C GLN A 469 16.84 -1.52 -32.57
N PRO A 470 17.98 -1.46 -31.87
CA PRO A 470 18.31 -2.49 -30.89
C PRO A 470 17.20 -2.65 -29.86
N GLY A 471 16.71 -3.87 -29.67
CA GLY A 471 15.58 -4.12 -28.77
C GLY A 471 15.14 -5.56 -28.72
N VAL A 472 14.02 -5.78 -28.05
CA VAL A 472 13.36 -7.08 -27.96
C VAL A 472 12.27 -7.16 -29.01
N TYR A 473 12.23 -8.28 -29.73
CA TYR A 473 11.27 -8.59 -30.78
C TYR A 473 10.60 -9.92 -30.48
N PHE A 474 9.34 -10.02 -30.84
CA PHE A 474 8.54 -11.23 -30.71
C PHE A 474 8.30 -11.81 -32.12
N ILE A 475 8.58 -13.09 -32.27
CA ILE A 475 8.47 -13.81 -33.53
C ILE A 475 7.40 -14.86 -33.34
N ARG A 476 6.40 -14.82 -34.21
CA ARG A 476 5.36 -15.84 -34.33
C ARG A 476 5.56 -16.60 -35.65
N ILE A 477 5.57 -17.92 -35.56
CA ILE A 477 5.73 -18.82 -36.68
C ILE A 477 4.52 -19.74 -36.68
N ASP A 478 3.69 -19.62 -37.72
CA ASP A 478 2.51 -20.46 -37.92
C ASP A 478 2.86 -21.57 -38.95
N THR A 479 2.67 -22.83 -38.55
CA THR A 479 2.88 -24.03 -39.39
C THR A 479 1.58 -24.83 -39.48
N ALA A 480 1.57 -25.87 -40.31
CA ALA A 480 0.42 -26.81 -40.37
C ALA A 480 0.25 -27.60 -39.04
N GLU A 481 1.27 -27.69 -38.21
CA GLU A 481 1.32 -28.44 -36.95
C GLU A 481 1.04 -27.58 -35.72
N GLY A 482 0.90 -26.26 -35.91
CA GLY A 482 0.63 -25.32 -34.82
C GLY A 482 1.47 -24.03 -34.90
N THR A 483 1.37 -23.20 -33.88
CA THR A 483 2.06 -21.92 -33.78
C THR A 483 3.22 -22.00 -32.79
N VAL A 484 4.38 -21.45 -33.16
CA VAL A 484 5.54 -21.30 -32.30
C VAL A 484 5.81 -19.82 -32.08
N GLU A 485 5.95 -19.41 -30.82
CA GLU A 485 6.32 -18.05 -30.45
C GLU A 485 7.69 -18.01 -29.80
N ARG A 486 8.52 -17.06 -30.20
CA ARG A 486 9.88 -16.87 -29.69
C ARG A 486 10.15 -15.39 -29.43
N LYS A 487 11.01 -15.14 -28.47
CA LYS A 487 11.51 -13.81 -28.13
C LYS A 487 12.98 -13.74 -28.51
N ILE A 488 13.37 -12.69 -29.23
CA ILE A 488 14.76 -12.47 -29.64
C ILE A 488 15.20 -11.05 -29.32
N ARG A 489 16.47 -10.86 -29.08
CA ARG A 489 17.09 -9.53 -28.97
C ARG A 489 17.93 -9.30 -30.25
N LEU A 490 17.61 -8.26 -30.98
CA LEU A 490 18.30 -7.82 -32.17
C LEU A 490 18.98 -6.48 -32.00
#